data_77dd60521b878c5f742c03e33733a8a6
#
_entry.id   77dd60521b878c5f742c03e33733a8a6
#
_cell.length_a   1.000
_cell.length_b   1.000
_cell.length_c   1.000
_cell.angle_alpha   90.00
_cell.angle_beta   90.00
_cell.angle_gamma   90.00
#
_symmetry.space_group_name_H-M   'P 1'
#
loop_
_entity.id
_entity.type
_entity.pdbx_description
1 polymer ?
#
loop_
_entity_poly.entity_id
_entity_poly.type
_entity_poly.pdbx_seq_one_letter_code
_entity_poly.pdbx_strand_id
1 'polypeptide(L)'
;MILVDTSVWIDHFRKGNHRLKKILEQESASMHDFVLGELALGNFRDRRNVLSLLTSLPRCPCANPREILWLVEHHRLMGKGVGYVDACLLASARLTGFRLWTKDLRLATMARELGCDDHESEDGS
;
A
#
# COMPACT_ATOMS: atom_id res chain seq x y z
N MET A 1 -10.51 -2.97 5.56
CA MET A 1 -9.03 -3.04 5.72
C MET A 1 -8.36 -2.01 4.84
N ILE A 2 -7.26 -1.48 5.33
CA ILE A 2 -6.46 -0.48 4.62
C ILE A 2 -5.14 -1.11 4.20
N LEU A 3 -4.89 -1.11 2.89
CA LEU A 3 -3.60 -1.53 2.34
C LEU A 3 -2.65 -0.35 2.40
N VAL A 4 -1.62 -0.47 3.23
CA VAL A 4 -0.69 0.62 3.52
C VAL A 4 0.54 0.49 2.62
N ASP A 5 0.77 1.51 1.78
CA ASP A 5 1.91 1.54 0.86
C ASP A 5 3.23 1.75 1.61
N THR A 6 4.31 1.32 0.98
CA THR A 6 5.68 1.47 1.50
C THR A 6 5.97 2.91 1.95
N SER A 7 5.52 3.90 1.18
CA SER A 7 5.75 5.33 1.47
C SER A 7 5.24 5.73 2.86
N VAL A 8 4.10 5.19 3.27
CA VAL A 8 3.50 5.48 4.58
C VAL A 8 4.31 4.81 5.69
N TRP A 9 4.73 3.56 5.47
CA TRP A 9 5.57 2.85 6.44
C TRP A 9 6.90 3.54 6.66
N ILE A 10 7.55 3.99 5.58
CA ILE A 10 8.82 4.72 5.67
C ILE A 10 8.65 6.02 6.46
N ASP A 11 7.57 6.77 6.19
CA ASP A 11 7.25 7.97 6.94
C ASP A 11 7.10 7.67 8.43
N HIS A 12 6.42 6.58 8.74
CA HIS A 12 6.22 6.15 10.13
C HIS A 12 7.53 5.79 10.81
N PHE A 13 8.43 5.08 10.13
CA PHE A 13 9.73 4.70 10.69
C PHE A 13 10.62 5.91 10.93
N ARG A 14 10.47 6.97 10.13
CA ARG A 14 11.32 8.17 10.21
C ARG A 14 10.87 9.14 11.31
N LYS A 15 9.58 9.38 11.42
CA LYS A 15 9.08 10.43 12.33
C LYS A 15 7.81 10.04 13.08
N GLY A 16 7.32 8.84 12.87
CA GLY A 16 6.03 8.42 13.42
C GLY A 16 4.87 8.99 12.61
N ASN A 17 3.89 8.15 12.31
CA ASN A 17 2.68 8.55 11.63
C ASN A 17 1.51 8.26 12.57
N HIS A 18 0.87 9.31 13.04
CA HIS A 18 -0.19 9.20 14.04
C HIS A 18 -1.39 8.39 13.55
N ARG A 19 -1.78 8.60 12.31
CA ARG A 19 -2.91 7.87 11.73
C ARG A 19 -2.58 6.38 11.54
N LEU A 20 -1.36 6.07 11.10
CA LEU A 20 -0.95 4.67 10.95
C LEU A 20 -0.95 3.96 12.29
N LYS A 21 -0.43 4.62 13.33
CA LYS A 21 -0.47 4.06 14.68
C LYS A 21 -1.91 3.72 15.08
N LYS A 22 -2.83 4.62 14.81
CA LYS A 22 -4.24 4.44 15.15
C LYS A 22 -4.86 3.24 14.41
N ILE A 23 -4.62 3.13 13.10
CA ILE A 23 -5.20 2.02 12.34
C ILE A 23 -4.56 0.68 12.69
N LEU A 24 -3.28 0.68 13.12
CA LEU A 24 -2.65 -0.53 13.66
C LEU A 24 -3.33 -0.95 14.97
N GLU A 25 -3.60 -0.01 15.86
CA GLU A 25 -4.31 -0.30 17.11
C GLU A 25 -5.73 -0.82 16.86
N GLN A 26 -6.37 -0.37 15.79
CA GLN A 26 -7.71 -0.80 15.37
C GLN A 26 -7.69 -2.10 14.57
N GLU A 27 -6.52 -2.69 14.35
CA GLU A 27 -6.35 -3.89 13.54
C GLU A 27 -6.90 -3.74 12.13
N SER A 28 -6.79 -2.54 11.57
CA SER A 28 -7.30 -2.21 10.23
C SER A 28 -6.23 -2.10 9.16
N ALA A 29 -4.95 -2.21 9.53
CA ALA A 29 -3.84 -2.16 8.58
C ALA A 29 -3.58 -3.53 8.00
N SER A 30 -3.34 -3.60 6.70
CA SER A 30 -2.94 -4.84 6.04
C SER A 30 -1.59 -4.69 5.37
N MET A 31 -0.89 -5.82 5.26
CA MET A 31 0.42 -5.91 4.62
C MET A 31 0.28 -6.62 3.28
N HIS A 32 1.02 -6.14 2.29
CA HIS A 32 1.10 -6.75 0.96
C HIS A 32 2.50 -7.32 0.76
N ASP A 33 2.60 -8.45 0.08
CA ASP A 33 3.89 -9.12 -0.13
C ASP A 33 4.94 -8.21 -0.77
N PHE A 34 4.55 -7.39 -1.74
CA PHE A 34 5.50 -6.49 -2.40
C PHE A 34 5.93 -5.34 -1.49
N VAL A 35 5.03 -4.84 -0.67
CA VAL A 35 5.36 -3.82 0.33
C VAL A 35 6.34 -4.39 1.35
N LEU A 36 6.06 -5.59 1.84
CA LEU A 36 6.96 -6.26 2.78
C LEU A 36 8.35 -6.46 2.18
N GLY A 37 8.40 -6.89 0.92
CA GLY A 37 9.66 -7.05 0.19
C GLY A 37 10.44 -5.76 0.08
N GLU A 38 9.77 -4.67 -0.27
CA GLU A 38 10.42 -3.35 -0.37
C GLU A 38 10.96 -2.88 0.99
N LEU A 39 10.18 -3.07 2.04
CA LEU A 39 10.62 -2.70 3.39
C LEU A 39 11.81 -3.56 3.85
N ALA A 40 11.82 -4.83 3.50
CA ALA A 40 12.91 -5.75 3.84
C ALA A 40 14.24 -5.36 3.21
N LEU A 41 14.19 -4.69 2.04
CA LEU A 41 15.39 -4.20 1.36
C LEU A 41 15.96 -2.95 2.01
N GLY A 42 15.20 -2.29 2.84
CA GLY A 42 15.66 -1.11 3.55
C GLY A 42 16.39 -1.44 4.83
N ASN A 43 17.04 -0.44 5.40
CA ASN A 43 17.69 -0.54 6.69
C ASN A 43 17.07 0.50 7.63
N PHE A 44 16.64 0.05 8.80
CA PHE A 44 15.99 0.90 9.78
C PHE A 44 16.18 0.32 11.18
N ARG A 45 15.87 1.15 12.18
CA ARG A 45 16.09 0.81 13.58
C ARG A 45 15.28 -0.40 14.00
N ASP A 46 15.93 -1.34 14.74
CA ASP A 46 15.29 -2.55 15.24
C ASP A 46 14.67 -3.40 14.12
N ARG A 47 15.34 -3.43 13.00
CA ARG A 47 14.83 -4.00 11.75
C ARG A 47 14.26 -5.41 11.91
N ARG A 48 15.00 -6.30 12.58
CA ARG A 48 14.57 -7.70 12.72
C ARG A 48 13.23 -7.83 13.44
N ASN A 49 13.09 -7.12 14.56
CA ASN A 49 11.84 -7.17 15.34
C ASN A 49 10.69 -6.51 14.59
N VAL A 50 10.95 -5.38 13.94
CA VAL A 50 9.92 -4.68 13.16
C VAL A 50 9.45 -5.54 12.00
N LEU A 51 10.35 -6.16 11.23
CA LEU A 51 9.96 -7.04 10.13
C LEU A 51 9.15 -8.24 10.61
N SER A 52 9.50 -8.79 11.78
CA SER A 52 8.73 -9.88 12.37
C SER A 52 7.29 -9.46 12.65
N LEU A 53 7.11 -8.28 13.23
CA LEU A 53 5.78 -7.73 13.49
C LEU A 53 5.01 -7.45 12.20
N LEU A 54 5.67 -6.86 11.20
CA LEU A 54 5.04 -6.58 9.91
C LEU A 54 4.59 -7.85 9.21
N THR A 55 5.39 -8.91 9.31
CA THR A 55 5.06 -10.20 8.71
C THR A 55 3.80 -10.81 9.33
N SER A 56 3.51 -10.49 10.59
CA SER A 56 2.35 -11.01 11.30
C SER A 56 1.06 -10.24 11.04
N LEU A 57 1.12 -9.10 10.34
CA LEU A 57 -0.07 -8.32 10.03
C LEU A 57 -1.00 -9.07 9.08
N PRO A 58 -2.31 -8.79 9.12
CA PRO A 58 -3.24 -9.34 8.14
C PRO A 58 -2.75 -9.08 6.73
N ARG A 59 -2.87 -10.08 5.86
CA ARG A 59 -2.32 -10.00 4.51
C ARG A 59 -3.40 -9.59 3.50
N CYS A 60 -3.08 -8.60 2.67
CA CYS A 60 -3.88 -8.30 1.49
C CYS A 60 -3.48 -9.29 0.40
N PRO A 61 -4.41 -10.11 -0.12
CA PRO A 61 -4.10 -11.01 -1.22
C PRO A 61 -3.47 -10.27 -2.41
N CYS A 62 -2.39 -10.83 -2.92
CA CYS A 62 -1.63 -10.22 -4.01
C CYS A 62 -2.28 -10.57 -5.35
N ALA A 63 -2.55 -9.55 -6.18
CA ALA A 63 -3.02 -9.78 -7.54
C ALA A 63 -1.96 -10.55 -8.33
N ASN A 64 -2.40 -11.45 -9.19
CA ASN A 64 -1.48 -12.19 -10.05
C ASN A 64 -1.15 -11.39 -11.32
N PRO A 65 -0.12 -11.78 -12.09
CA PRO A 65 0.27 -11.02 -13.28
C PRO A 65 -0.84 -10.83 -14.30
N ARG A 66 -1.70 -11.82 -14.48
CA ARG A 66 -2.83 -11.71 -15.42
C ARG A 66 -3.80 -10.62 -14.96
N GLU A 67 -4.11 -10.58 -13.68
CA GLU A 67 -5.00 -9.57 -13.10
C GLU A 67 -4.40 -8.18 -13.20
N ILE A 68 -3.11 -8.07 -12.96
CA ILE A 68 -2.40 -6.79 -13.07
C ILE A 68 -2.44 -6.28 -14.51
N LEU A 69 -2.11 -7.13 -15.47
CA LEU A 69 -2.13 -6.76 -16.89
C LEU A 69 -3.53 -6.39 -17.36
N TRP A 70 -4.54 -7.10 -16.88
CA TRP A 70 -5.92 -6.76 -17.20
C TRP A 70 -6.26 -5.35 -16.72
N LEU A 71 -5.87 -5.01 -15.49
CA LEU A 71 -6.12 -3.69 -14.93
C LEU A 71 -5.43 -2.60 -15.76
N VAL A 72 -4.16 -2.83 -16.11
CA VAL A 72 -3.37 -1.89 -16.93
C VAL A 72 -4.08 -1.60 -18.24
N GLU A 73 -4.51 -2.64 -18.95
CA GLU A 73 -5.17 -2.49 -20.25
C GLU A 73 -6.56 -1.88 -20.11
N HIS A 74 -7.36 -2.37 -19.19
CA HIS A 74 -8.75 -1.95 -19.03
C HIS A 74 -8.86 -0.48 -18.61
N HIS A 75 -7.98 -0.03 -17.71
CA HIS A 75 -7.98 1.34 -17.20
C HIS A 75 -6.92 2.23 -17.84
N ARG A 76 -6.23 1.73 -18.86
CA ARG A 76 -5.25 2.48 -19.66
C ARG A 76 -4.18 3.15 -18.79
N LEU A 77 -3.53 2.35 -17.94
CA LEU A 77 -2.50 2.86 -17.03
C LEU A 77 -1.15 3.06 -17.69
N MET A 78 -1.01 2.63 -18.96
CA MET A 78 0.25 2.76 -19.68
C MET A 78 0.63 4.23 -19.88
N GLY A 79 1.91 4.52 -19.71
CA GLY A 79 2.43 5.86 -19.94
C GLY A 79 2.09 6.88 -18.87
N LYS A 80 1.49 6.47 -17.76
CA LYS A 80 1.08 7.37 -16.67
C LYS A 80 2.08 7.45 -15.52
N GLY A 81 3.25 6.85 -15.68
CA GLY A 81 4.27 6.89 -14.65
C GLY A 81 4.01 5.97 -13.47
N VAL A 82 3.12 5.00 -13.62
CA VAL A 82 2.82 4.00 -12.60
C VAL A 82 3.76 2.81 -12.83
N GLY A 83 4.52 2.44 -11.81
CA GLY A 83 5.38 1.27 -11.88
C GLY A 83 4.59 -0.02 -11.70
N TYR A 84 5.25 -1.15 -12.00
CA TYR A 84 4.58 -2.45 -11.91
C TYR A 84 4.13 -2.80 -10.50
N VAL A 85 4.95 -2.49 -9.49
CA VAL A 85 4.57 -2.72 -8.09
C VAL A 85 3.34 -1.90 -7.73
N ASP A 86 3.31 -0.63 -8.16
CA ASP A 86 2.16 0.24 -7.93
C ASP A 86 0.91 -0.32 -8.61
N ALA A 87 1.04 -0.80 -9.84
CA ALA A 87 -0.07 -1.43 -10.55
C ALA A 87 -0.57 -2.68 -9.81
N CYS A 88 0.35 -3.45 -9.22
CA CYS A 88 -0.01 -4.61 -8.40
C CYS A 88 -0.80 -4.19 -7.16
N LEU A 89 -0.37 -3.12 -6.48
CA LEU A 89 -1.08 -2.63 -5.30
C LEU A 89 -2.49 -2.15 -5.66
N LEU A 90 -2.62 -1.43 -6.77
CA LEU A 90 -3.93 -0.98 -7.27
C LEU A 90 -4.85 -2.17 -7.57
N ALA A 91 -4.32 -3.16 -8.28
CA ALA A 91 -5.09 -4.35 -8.62
C ALA A 91 -5.49 -5.13 -7.36
N SER A 92 -4.56 -5.30 -6.42
CA SER A 92 -4.81 -6.03 -5.18
C SER A 92 -5.90 -5.34 -4.34
N ALA A 93 -5.80 -4.02 -4.19
CA ALA A 93 -6.78 -3.25 -3.44
C ALA A 93 -8.17 -3.34 -4.10
N ARG A 94 -8.20 -3.20 -5.41
CA ARG A 94 -9.46 -3.22 -6.15
C ARG A 94 -10.16 -4.57 -6.09
N LEU A 95 -9.40 -5.65 -6.22
CA LEU A 95 -9.96 -7.01 -6.19
C LEU A 95 -10.46 -7.42 -4.80
N THR A 96 -9.84 -6.91 -3.76
CA THR A 96 -10.19 -7.28 -2.38
C THR A 96 -11.19 -6.34 -1.73
N GLY A 97 -11.39 -5.17 -2.31
CA GLY A 97 -12.17 -4.11 -1.67
C GLY A 97 -11.41 -3.37 -0.57
N PHE A 98 -10.12 -3.65 -0.42
CA PHE A 98 -9.28 -2.90 0.52
C PHE A 98 -9.03 -1.50 -0.03
N ARG A 99 -8.77 -0.55 0.86
CA ARG A 99 -8.48 0.82 0.46
C ARG A 99 -6.98 1.06 0.49
N LEU A 100 -6.44 1.62 -0.59
CA LEU A 100 -5.00 1.88 -0.71
C LEU A 100 -4.67 3.26 -0.13
N TRP A 101 -3.77 3.28 0.84
CA TRP A 101 -3.24 4.50 1.43
C TRP A 101 -1.77 4.66 1.04
N THR A 102 -1.46 5.75 0.36
CA THR A 102 -0.10 6.07 -0.10
C THR A 102 0.16 7.56 0.07
N LYS A 103 1.44 7.91 0.23
CA LYS A 103 1.89 9.30 0.22
C LYS A 103 2.38 9.75 -1.15
N ASP A 104 2.48 8.82 -2.09
CA ASP A 104 2.81 9.14 -3.48
C ASP A 104 1.57 9.72 -4.16
N LEU A 105 1.64 11.00 -4.54
CA LEU A 105 0.50 11.71 -5.11
C LEU A 105 -0.01 11.10 -6.41
N ARG A 106 0.90 10.57 -7.23
CA ARG A 106 0.53 9.94 -8.50
C ARG A 106 -0.25 8.66 -8.25
N LEU A 107 0.24 7.83 -7.34
CA LEU A 107 -0.45 6.59 -6.98
C LEU A 107 -1.79 6.88 -6.30
N ALA A 108 -1.84 7.88 -5.43
CA ALA A 108 -3.09 8.28 -4.77
C ALA A 108 -4.15 8.72 -5.79
N THR A 109 -3.73 9.48 -6.82
CA THR A 109 -4.63 9.91 -7.89
C THR A 109 -5.19 8.70 -8.66
N MET A 110 -4.32 7.75 -8.99
CA MET A 110 -4.76 6.52 -9.67
C MET A 110 -5.72 5.72 -8.81
N ALA A 111 -5.44 5.58 -7.52
CA ALA A 111 -6.31 4.87 -6.60
C ALA A 111 -7.70 5.52 -6.53
N ARG A 112 -7.73 6.85 -6.52
CA ARG A 112 -8.99 7.61 -6.51
C ARG A 112 -9.78 7.35 -7.79
N GLU A 113 -9.14 7.43 -8.94
CA GLU A 113 -9.79 7.18 -10.22
C GLU A 113 -10.34 5.77 -10.33
N LEU A 114 -9.67 4.81 -9.69
CA LEU A 114 -10.09 3.41 -9.69
C LEU A 114 -11.06 3.07 -8.55
N GLY A 115 -11.38 4.05 -7.70
CA GLY A 115 -12.33 3.87 -6.62
C GLY A 115 -11.83 3.05 -5.44
N CYS A 116 -10.52 2.92 -5.28
CA CYS A 116 -9.92 2.14 -4.19
C CYS A 116 -9.02 2.96 -3.28
N ASP A 117 -9.12 4.28 -3.32
CA ASP A 117 -8.33 5.13 -2.44
C ASP A 117 -8.87 5.13 -1.00
N ASP A 118 -7.99 5.50 -0.10
CA ASP A 118 -8.34 5.72 1.30
C ASP A 118 -8.68 7.20 1.49
N HIS A 119 -9.98 7.50 1.54
CA HIS A 119 -10.49 8.87 1.58
C HIS A 119 -9.99 9.68 2.77
N GLU A 120 -9.76 9.05 3.91
CA GLU A 120 -9.32 9.74 5.11
C GLU A 120 -7.86 10.22 5.01
N SER A 121 -7.07 9.66 4.11
CA SER A 121 -5.67 10.07 3.93
C SER A 121 -5.55 11.50 3.39
N GLU A 122 -6.61 12.05 2.82
CA GLU A 122 -6.62 13.39 2.26
C GLU A 122 -6.72 14.48 3.33
N ASP A 123 -7.08 14.13 4.54
CA ASP A 123 -7.35 15.08 5.63
C ASP A 123 -6.12 15.33 6.52
N GLY A 124 -4.97 15.49 5.92
CA GLY A 124 -3.82 16.05 6.64
C GLY A 124 -3.03 15.08 7.48
N SER A 125 -3.00 13.87 7.12
CA SER A 125 -2.12 12.91 7.77
C SER A 125 -0.71 12.97 7.21
#